data_a0a6d2ecafbe5cf8ff9a05c8c1701431
#
_entry.id   a0a6d2ecafbe5cf8ff9a05c8c1701431
#
_cell.length_a   1.000
_cell.length_b   1.000
_cell.length_c   1.000
_cell.angle_alpha   90.00
_cell.angle_beta   90.00
_cell.angle_gamma   90.00
#
_symmetry.space_group_name_H-M   'P 1'
#
loop_
_entity.id
_entity.type
_entity.pdbx_description
1 polymer ?
#
loop_
_entity_poly.entity_id
_entity_poly.type
_entity_poly.pdbx_seq_one_letter_code
_entity_poly.pdbx_strand_id
1 'polypeptide(L)'
;TNFLFFCDMALLLTLVAMWSGSALLVSAAAVGILLPQLLWAVDFLSTLMGMPITGMTEYMFQESIPLHVRFLSFFHFWLPFLLIWLLGKTGYDHRGLPLWMVIAFTSLYICYFFMPAPPAPVTDPALPVNINYVYGFSDQGTQKWMPEVAWFALLQLMLVFLVFLPSHWALKRLYPTSKNAVAEAADI
;
A
#
# COMPACT_ATOMS: atom_id res chain seq x y z
N THR A 1 -2.88 14.47 -5.74
CA THR A 1 -1.60 13.73 -5.76
C THR A 1 -1.54 12.64 -4.70
N ASN A 2 -2.12 12.84 -3.51
CA ASN A 2 -2.18 11.81 -2.46
C ASN A 2 -2.79 10.48 -2.92
N PHE A 3 -3.74 10.50 -3.84
CA PHE A 3 -4.38 9.28 -4.38
C PHE A 3 -3.43 8.34 -5.14
N LEU A 4 -2.17 8.70 -5.35
CA LEU A 4 -1.15 7.83 -5.93
C LEU A 4 -0.42 6.97 -4.89
N PHE A 5 -0.59 7.22 -3.61
CA PHE A 5 -0.09 6.29 -2.59
C PHE A 5 -0.80 4.94 -2.70
N PHE A 6 -0.05 3.87 -2.56
CA PHE A 6 -0.60 2.50 -2.64
C PHE A 6 -1.74 2.26 -1.67
N CYS A 7 -1.65 2.81 -0.46
CA CYS A 7 -2.69 2.71 0.55
C CYS A 7 -4.00 3.37 0.13
N ASP A 8 -3.94 4.57 -0.48
CA ASP A 8 -5.13 5.28 -0.96
C ASP A 8 -5.75 4.59 -2.17
N MET A 9 -4.91 4.12 -3.11
CA MET A 9 -5.38 3.33 -4.26
C MET A 9 -6.07 2.04 -3.80
N ALA A 10 -5.49 1.34 -2.82
CA ALA A 10 -6.10 0.13 -2.28
C ALA A 10 -7.39 0.42 -1.50
N LEU A 11 -7.48 1.55 -0.79
CA LEU A 11 -8.72 1.99 -0.14
C LEU A 11 -9.84 2.19 -1.19
N LEU A 12 -9.55 2.93 -2.27
CA LEU A 12 -10.51 3.15 -3.36
C LEU A 12 -10.87 1.83 -4.07
N LEU A 13 -9.89 0.98 -4.32
CA LEU A 13 -10.11 -0.33 -4.92
C LEU A 13 -11.01 -1.21 -4.04
N THR A 14 -10.80 -1.16 -2.71
CA THR A 14 -11.63 -1.88 -1.74
C THR A 14 -13.06 -1.36 -1.74
N LEU A 15 -13.27 -0.04 -1.84
CA LEU A 15 -14.60 0.55 -1.95
C LEU A 15 -15.34 0.04 -3.20
N VAL A 16 -14.67 0.05 -4.36
CA VAL A 16 -15.23 -0.49 -5.62
C VAL A 16 -15.49 -2.00 -5.50
N ALA A 17 -14.58 -2.73 -4.85
CA ALA A 17 -14.71 -4.17 -4.62
C ALA A 17 -15.95 -4.51 -3.77
N MET A 18 -16.21 -3.72 -2.73
CA MET A 18 -17.41 -3.90 -1.88
C MET A 18 -18.71 -3.66 -2.66
N TRP A 19 -18.73 -2.68 -3.54
CA TRP A 19 -19.91 -2.38 -4.37
C TRP A 19 -20.15 -3.43 -5.46
N SER A 20 -19.08 -3.89 -6.10
CA SER A 20 -19.15 -4.85 -7.21
C SER A 20 -19.17 -6.31 -6.75
N GLY A 21 -18.88 -6.61 -5.48
CA GLY A 21 -18.69 -7.98 -4.98
C GLY A 21 -17.46 -8.68 -5.58
N SER A 22 -16.50 -7.93 -6.13
CA SER A 22 -15.38 -8.47 -6.89
C SER A 22 -14.28 -9.04 -5.98
N ALA A 23 -14.15 -10.38 -5.97
CA ALA A 23 -13.04 -11.07 -5.32
C ALA A 23 -11.67 -10.67 -5.89
N LEU A 24 -11.60 -10.38 -7.20
CA LEU A 24 -10.39 -9.95 -7.89
C LEU A 24 -9.87 -8.64 -7.32
N LEU A 25 -10.73 -7.62 -7.13
CA LEU A 25 -10.33 -6.32 -6.60
C LEU A 25 -9.95 -6.39 -5.13
N VAL A 26 -10.68 -7.18 -4.31
CA VAL A 26 -10.29 -7.47 -2.92
C VAL A 26 -8.90 -8.09 -2.87
N SER A 27 -8.67 -9.11 -3.70
CA SER A 27 -7.39 -9.83 -3.74
C SER A 27 -6.24 -8.95 -4.22
N ALA A 28 -6.46 -8.08 -5.20
CA ALA A 28 -5.46 -7.13 -5.67
C ALA A 28 -5.06 -6.15 -4.55
N ALA A 29 -6.03 -5.51 -3.90
CA ALA A 29 -5.76 -4.61 -2.78
C ALA A 29 -5.01 -5.33 -1.64
N ALA A 30 -5.45 -6.55 -1.29
CA ALA A 30 -4.82 -7.32 -0.21
C ALA A 30 -3.37 -7.70 -0.53
N VAL A 31 -3.06 -8.14 -1.75
CA VAL A 31 -1.69 -8.44 -2.18
C VAL A 31 -0.79 -7.22 -2.03
N GLY A 32 -1.30 -6.04 -2.38
CA GLY A 32 -0.51 -4.82 -2.40
C GLY A 32 -0.18 -4.25 -1.05
N ILE A 33 -1.16 -4.23 -0.15
CA ILE A 33 -1.03 -3.40 1.05
C ILE A 33 -1.23 -4.13 2.39
N LEU A 34 -1.70 -5.38 2.38
CA LEU A 34 -2.03 -6.05 3.63
C LEU A 34 -0.81 -6.15 4.56
N LEU A 35 0.33 -6.59 4.03
CA LEU A 35 1.55 -6.74 4.82
C LEU A 35 2.09 -5.39 5.33
N PRO A 36 2.26 -4.34 4.50
CA PRO A 36 2.68 -3.03 4.97
C PRO A 36 1.72 -2.40 5.99
N GLN A 37 0.42 -2.56 5.80
CA GLN A 37 -0.56 -1.98 6.74
C GLN A 37 -0.67 -2.75 8.05
N LEU A 38 -0.46 -4.06 8.06
CA LEU A 38 -0.33 -4.80 9.30
C LEU A 38 0.91 -4.35 10.07
N LEU A 39 2.02 -4.10 9.38
CA LEU A 39 3.23 -3.53 10.00
C LEU A 39 2.92 -2.14 10.57
N TRP A 40 2.21 -1.29 9.82
CA TRP A 40 1.77 0.02 10.31
C TRP A 40 0.90 -0.10 11.57
N ALA A 41 -0.06 -1.03 11.60
CA ALA A 41 -0.93 -1.24 12.75
C ALA A 41 -0.13 -1.70 13.99
N VAL A 42 0.86 -2.57 13.81
CA VAL A 42 1.76 -3.01 14.88
C VAL A 42 2.61 -1.85 15.39
N ASP A 43 3.20 -1.05 14.49
CA ASP A 43 3.99 0.14 14.86
C ASP A 43 3.12 1.18 15.58
N PHE A 44 1.88 1.40 15.13
CA PHE A 44 0.93 2.30 15.80
C PHE A 44 0.66 1.87 17.24
N LEU A 45 0.37 0.60 17.46
CA LEU A 45 0.12 0.08 18.82
C LEU A 45 1.36 0.14 19.70
N SER A 46 2.53 -0.16 19.16
CA SER A 46 3.79 -0.09 19.89
C SER A 46 4.18 1.36 20.21
N THR A 47 3.95 2.29 19.27
CA THR A 47 4.17 3.73 19.49
C THR A 47 3.22 4.27 20.57
N LEU A 48 1.95 3.83 20.57
CA LEU A 48 0.99 4.17 21.63
C LEU A 48 1.45 3.69 23.03
N MET A 49 2.20 2.58 23.09
CA MET A 49 2.81 2.06 24.33
C MET A 49 4.18 2.72 24.64
N GLY A 50 4.62 3.71 23.88
CA GLY A 50 5.90 4.39 24.05
C GLY A 50 7.12 3.62 23.51
N MET A 51 6.92 2.61 22.67
CA MET A 51 7.98 1.75 22.12
C MET A 51 7.89 1.67 20.58
N PRO A 52 8.15 2.75 19.84
CA PRO A 52 8.07 2.71 18.38
C PRO A 52 9.05 1.69 17.80
N ILE A 53 8.57 0.86 16.87
CA ILE A 53 9.39 -0.16 16.19
C ILE A 53 10.08 0.41 14.96
N THR A 54 9.30 1.08 14.12
CA THR A 54 9.80 1.67 12.87
C THR A 54 9.76 3.19 12.88
N GLY A 55 8.93 3.79 13.74
CA GLY A 55 8.69 5.23 13.81
C GLY A 55 7.77 5.77 12.70
N MET A 56 7.28 4.92 11.80
CA MET A 56 6.42 5.35 10.69
C MET A 56 5.07 5.92 11.16
N THR A 57 4.66 5.65 12.39
CA THR A 57 3.39 6.12 12.96
C THR A 57 3.55 7.26 13.96
N GLU A 58 4.77 7.76 14.20
CA GLU A 58 5.02 8.86 15.15
C GLU A 58 4.21 10.12 14.82
N TYR A 59 3.99 10.40 13.53
CA TYR A 59 3.18 11.54 13.10
C TYR A 59 1.74 11.53 13.64
N MET A 60 1.21 10.36 13.96
CA MET A 60 -0.13 10.20 14.53
C MET A 60 -0.26 10.81 15.95
N PHE A 61 0.88 11.00 16.62
CA PHE A 61 0.96 11.50 18.00
C PHE A 61 1.51 12.93 18.08
N GLN A 62 1.90 13.53 16.94
CA GLN A 62 2.43 14.89 16.88
C GLN A 62 1.31 15.93 16.91
N GLU A 63 1.36 16.87 17.86
CA GLU A 63 0.38 17.97 17.97
C GLU A 63 0.42 18.96 16.80
N SER A 64 1.57 19.06 16.13
CA SER A 64 1.74 19.90 14.92
C SER A 64 0.88 19.42 13.74
N ILE A 65 0.47 18.15 13.73
CA ILE A 65 -0.37 17.57 12.68
C ILE A 65 -1.85 17.70 13.07
N PRO A 66 -2.67 18.38 12.25
CA PRO A 66 -4.09 18.58 12.55
C PRO A 66 -4.83 17.26 12.83
N LEU A 67 -5.73 17.27 13.81
CA LEU A 67 -6.44 16.06 14.24
C LEU A 67 -7.21 15.38 13.10
N HIS A 68 -7.82 16.17 12.21
CA HIS A 68 -8.55 15.61 11.07
C HIS A 68 -7.65 14.83 10.10
N VAL A 69 -6.38 15.26 9.90
CA VAL A 69 -5.41 14.55 9.07
C VAL A 69 -5.04 13.21 9.72
N ARG A 70 -4.76 13.23 11.04
CA ARG A 70 -4.50 12.00 11.80
C ARG A 70 -5.69 11.04 11.78
N PHE A 71 -6.90 11.58 11.94
CA PHE A 71 -8.13 10.78 11.86
C PHE A 71 -8.33 10.15 10.46
N LEU A 72 -8.09 10.91 9.39
CA LEU A 72 -8.14 10.37 8.03
C LEU A 72 -7.10 9.27 7.83
N SER A 73 -5.89 9.43 8.35
CA SER A 73 -4.82 8.41 8.26
C SER A 73 -5.14 7.12 9.03
N PHE A 74 -6.12 7.15 9.93
CA PHE A 74 -6.48 5.98 10.74
C PHE A 74 -7.05 4.82 9.90
N PHE A 75 -7.37 5.04 8.61
CA PHE A 75 -7.76 3.95 7.72
C PHE A 75 -6.66 2.89 7.57
N HIS A 76 -5.40 3.23 7.74
CA HIS A 76 -4.29 2.28 7.75
C HIS A 76 -4.43 1.22 8.85
N PHE A 77 -5.11 1.56 9.94
CA PHE A 77 -5.37 0.63 11.02
C PHE A 77 -6.50 -0.35 10.71
N TRP A 78 -7.65 0.14 10.22
CA TRP A 78 -8.83 -0.72 10.05
C TRP A 78 -8.93 -1.41 8.68
N LEU A 79 -8.31 -0.85 7.63
CA LEU A 79 -8.39 -1.40 6.27
C LEU A 79 -7.83 -2.83 6.14
N PRO A 80 -6.69 -3.21 6.77
CA PRO A 80 -6.21 -4.58 6.71
C PRO A 80 -7.20 -5.58 7.30
N PHE A 81 -7.86 -5.24 8.39
CA PHE A 81 -8.88 -6.11 8.99
C PHE A 81 -10.13 -6.24 8.10
N LEU A 82 -10.54 -5.16 7.44
CA LEU A 82 -11.60 -5.19 6.45
C LEU A 82 -11.23 -6.10 5.26
N LEU A 83 -10.02 -6.00 4.74
CA LEU A 83 -9.53 -6.86 3.65
C LEU A 83 -9.50 -8.34 4.06
N ILE A 84 -9.03 -8.65 5.28
CA ILE A 84 -9.04 -10.00 5.82
C ILE A 84 -10.47 -10.55 5.89
N TRP A 85 -11.41 -9.74 6.38
CA TRP A 85 -12.82 -10.12 6.46
C TRP A 85 -13.45 -10.32 5.06
N LEU A 86 -13.17 -9.43 4.11
CA LEU A 86 -13.65 -9.55 2.73
C LEU A 86 -13.11 -10.81 2.05
N LEU A 87 -11.80 -11.10 2.21
CA LEU A 87 -11.20 -12.33 1.68
C LEU A 87 -11.86 -13.58 2.27
N GLY A 88 -12.25 -13.56 3.54
CA GLY A 88 -13.01 -14.64 4.16
C GLY A 88 -14.39 -14.85 3.52
N LYS A 89 -14.99 -13.80 2.94
CA LYS A 89 -16.31 -13.85 2.26
C LYS A 89 -16.20 -14.21 0.78
N THR A 90 -15.22 -13.64 0.08
CA THR A 90 -15.10 -13.75 -1.39
C THR A 90 -14.16 -14.88 -1.83
N GLY A 91 -13.28 -15.34 -0.96
CA GLY A 91 -12.13 -16.15 -1.32
C GLY A 91 -11.02 -15.31 -1.97
N TYR A 92 -9.90 -15.96 -2.25
CA TYR A 92 -8.75 -15.34 -2.89
C TYR A 92 -8.71 -15.63 -4.39
N ASP A 93 -8.60 -14.57 -5.19
CA ASP A 93 -8.41 -14.65 -6.65
C ASP A 93 -6.94 -14.42 -6.98
N HIS A 94 -6.25 -15.45 -7.50
CA HIS A 94 -4.82 -15.37 -7.81
C HIS A 94 -4.46 -14.34 -8.89
N ARG A 95 -5.41 -13.91 -9.71
CA ARG A 95 -5.25 -12.82 -10.70
C ARG A 95 -5.08 -11.46 -10.01
N GLY A 96 -5.37 -11.36 -8.72
CA GLY A 96 -5.11 -10.16 -7.91
C GLY A 96 -3.64 -9.74 -7.90
N LEU A 97 -2.69 -10.69 -7.95
CA LEU A 97 -1.26 -10.36 -8.04
C LEU A 97 -0.91 -9.61 -9.34
N PRO A 98 -1.14 -10.14 -10.55
CA PRO A 98 -0.80 -9.40 -11.78
C PRO A 98 -1.59 -8.09 -11.90
N LEU A 99 -2.84 -8.05 -11.47
CA LEU A 99 -3.61 -6.81 -11.47
C LEU A 99 -2.96 -5.76 -10.57
N TRP A 100 -2.59 -6.12 -9.34
CA TRP A 100 -1.91 -5.19 -8.44
C TRP A 100 -0.55 -4.75 -8.98
N MET A 101 0.24 -5.66 -9.56
CA MET A 101 1.52 -5.31 -10.17
C MET A 101 1.38 -4.25 -11.27
N VAL A 102 0.36 -4.37 -12.13
CA VAL A 102 0.07 -3.36 -13.17
C VAL A 102 -0.25 -2.02 -12.52
N ILE A 103 -1.14 -1.99 -11.53
CA ILE A 103 -1.54 -0.77 -10.81
C ILE A 103 -0.31 -0.15 -10.12
N ALA A 104 0.44 -0.94 -9.36
CA ALA A 104 1.58 -0.47 -8.59
C ALA A 104 2.70 0.08 -9.48
N PHE A 105 3.09 -0.64 -10.53
CA PHE A 105 4.13 -0.17 -11.42
C PHE A 105 3.71 1.07 -12.20
N THR A 106 2.47 1.13 -12.69
CA THR A 106 1.94 2.34 -13.32
C THR A 106 2.04 3.54 -12.36
N SER A 107 1.62 3.36 -11.10
CA SER A 107 1.75 4.42 -10.10
C SER A 107 3.20 4.80 -9.83
N LEU A 108 4.11 3.82 -9.66
CA LEU A 108 5.54 4.09 -9.43
C LEU A 108 6.17 4.89 -10.58
N TYR A 109 5.86 4.53 -11.83
CA TYR A 109 6.36 5.27 -13.00
C TYR A 109 5.78 6.69 -13.04
N ILE A 110 4.48 6.86 -12.76
CA ILE A 110 3.87 8.20 -12.65
C ILE A 110 4.55 9.01 -11.55
N CYS A 111 4.76 8.40 -10.37
CA CYS A 111 5.41 9.08 -9.25
C CYS A 111 6.85 9.47 -9.56
N TYR A 112 7.63 8.60 -10.20
CA TYR A 112 9.02 8.86 -10.51
C TYR A 112 9.22 9.92 -11.58
N PHE A 113 8.40 9.92 -12.66
CA PHE A 113 8.60 10.82 -13.79
C PHE A 113 7.81 12.14 -13.72
N PHE A 114 6.70 12.18 -12.97
CA PHE A 114 5.77 13.30 -13.01
C PHE A 114 5.49 13.94 -11.65
N MET A 115 5.86 13.28 -10.54
CA MET A 115 5.62 13.84 -9.20
C MET A 115 6.91 14.45 -8.64
N PRO A 116 6.79 15.46 -7.73
CA PRO A 116 7.95 16.16 -7.21
C PRO A 116 8.84 15.26 -6.34
N ALA A 117 10.15 15.40 -6.58
CA ALA A 117 11.16 14.80 -5.72
C ALA A 117 11.24 15.55 -4.36
N PRO A 118 11.66 14.87 -3.27
CA PRO A 118 11.89 15.52 -1.99
C PRO A 118 13.15 16.39 -2.01
N PRO A 119 13.24 17.44 -1.15
CA PRO A 119 12.25 17.85 -0.15
C PRO A 119 11.11 18.69 -0.74
N ALA A 120 10.01 18.81 0.01
CA ALA A 120 8.93 19.72 -0.37
C ALA A 120 9.44 21.17 -0.45
N PRO A 121 8.93 22.01 -1.38
CA PRO A 121 9.31 23.40 -1.49
C PRO A 121 8.99 24.19 -0.20
N VAL A 122 9.83 25.14 0.16
CA VAL A 122 9.61 26.01 1.33
C VAL A 122 8.29 26.79 1.19
N THR A 123 7.89 27.10 -0.05
CA THR A 123 6.65 27.82 -0.36
C THR A 123 5.39 26.97 -0.20
N ASP A 124 5.53 25.65 -0.23
CA ASP A 124 4.43 24.69 -0.02
C ASP A 124 4.94 23.43 0.70
N PRO A 125 5.18 23.52 2.00
CA PRO A 125 5.69 22.38 2.77
C PRO A 125 4.68 21.23 2.92
N ALA A 126 3.42 21.46 2.56
CA ALA A 126 2.37 20.43 2.56
C ALA A 126 2.25 19.69 1.22
N LEU A 127 3.03 20.08 0.21
CA LEU A 127 3.04 19.39 -1.08
C LEU A 127 3.52 17.93 -0.91
N PRO A 128 2.72 16.95 -1.32
CA PRO A 128 3.17 15.56 -1.29
C PRO A 128 4.35 15.34 -2.23
N VAL A 129 5.46 14.90 -1.68
CA VAL A 129 6.69 14.57 -2.42
C VAL A 129 7.04 13.10 -2.18
N ASN A 130 7.96 12.55 -2.96
CA ASN A 130 8.48 11.20 -2.77
C ASN A 130 7.39 10.12 -2.62
N ILE A 131 6.29 10.26 -3.36
CA ILE A 131 5.14 9.36 -3.27
C ILE A 131 5.61 7.91 -3.56
N ASN A 132 5.22 6.98 -2.70
CA ASN A 132 5.64 5.58 -2.72
C ASN A 132 7.16 5.36 -2.62
N TYR A 133 7.90 6.32 -2.03
CA TYR A 133 9.35 6.22 -1.76
C TYR A 133 10.23 6.07 -3.01
N VAL A 134 9.77 6.59 -4.16
CA VAL A 134 10.49 6.45 -5.45
C VAL A 134 11.87 7.11 -5.48
N TYR A 135 12.16 8.02 -4.55
CA TYR A 135 13.46 8.72 -4.41
C TYR A 135 14.24 8.35 -3.15
N GLY A 136 13.74 7.43 -2.31
CA GLY A 136 14.37 7.05 -1.04
C GLY A 136 13.36 6.93 0.09
N PHE A 137 13.82 6.54 1.28
CA PHE A 137 12.94 6.38 2.45
C PHE A 137 12.63 7.68 3.21
N SER A 138 13.19 8.82 2.79
CA SER A 138 13.05 10.09 3.48
C SER A 138 12.42 11.15 2.59
N ASP A 139 11.49 11.94 3.15
CA ASP A 139 10.90 13.11 2.49
C ASP A 139 11.76 14.38 2.68
N GLN A 140 12.86 14.29 3.44
CA GLN A 140 13.79 15.39 3.67
C GLN A 140 14.82 15.53 2.53
N GLY A 141 14.88 14.59 1.62
CA GLY A 141 15.76 14.60 0.45
C GLY A 141 15.89 13.24 -0.22
N THR A 142 16.37 13.26 -1.47
CA THR A 142 16.64 12.04 -2.22
C THR A 142 17.79 11.26 -1.58
N GLN A 143 17.73 9.92 -1.69
CA GLN A 143 18.84 9.08 -1.23
C GLN A 143 20.13 9.36 -2.05
N LYS A 144 21.31 9.23 -1.43
CA LYS A 144 22.61 9.58 -2.05
C LYS A 144 23.60 8.42 -2.12
N TRP A 145 23.22 7.24 -1.67
CA TRP A 145 24.11 6.09 -1.57
C TRP A 145 24.13 5.21 -2.83
N MET A 146 23.20 5.45 -3.78
CA MET A 146 23.24 4.85 -5.12
C MET A 146 22.63 5.79 -6.16
N PRO A 147 22.83 5.55 -7.48
CA PRO A 147 22.14 6.29 -8.55
C PRO A 147 20.61 6.19 -8.41
N GLU A 148 19.88 7.27 -8.68
CA GLU A 148 18.41 7.32 -8.51
C GLU A 148 17.69 6.21 -9.29
N VAL A 149 18.12 5.94 -10.53
CA VAL A 149 17.56 4.86 -11.36
C VAL A 149 17.79 3.49 -10.72
N ALA A 150 18.96 3.28 -10.10
CA ALA A 150 19.26 2.02 -9.42
C ALA A 150 18.38 1.84 -8.17
N TRP A 151 18.16 2.92 -7.41
CA TRP A 151 17.19 2.92 -6.31
C TRP A 151 15.78 2.56 -6.80
N PHE A 152 15.33 3.24 -7.87
CA PHE A 152 13.99 3.01 -8.42
C PHE A 152 13.79 1.56 -8.88
N ALA A 153 14.80 0.96 -9.52
CA ALA A 153 14.78 -0.46 -9.88
C ALA A 153 14.79 -1.38 -8.65
N LEU A 154 15.64 -1.08 -7.66
CA LEU A 154 15.71 -1.83 -6.40
C LEU A 154 14.40 -1.78 -5.63
N LEU A 155 13.76 -0.62 -5.55
CA LEU A 155 12.45 -0.46 -4.90
C LEU A 155 11.41 -1.40 -5.51
N GLN A 156 11.34 -1.47 -6.84
CA GLN A 156 10.41 -2.37 -7.53
C GLN A 156 10.69 -3.83 -7.19
N LEU A 157 11.97 -4.25 -7.18
CA LEU A 157 12.35 -5.60 -6.78
C LEU A 157 12.00 -5.89 -5.32
N MET A 158 12.27 -4.95 -4.39
CA MET A 158 11.89 -5.10 -2.98
C MET A 158 10.36 -5.26 -2.83
N LEU A 159 9.57 -4.45 -3.50
CA LEU A 159 8.10 -4.55 -3.45
C LEU A 159 7.62 -5.91 -3.95
N VAL A 160 8.16 -6.39 -5.07
CA VAL A 160 7.77 -7.70 -5.63
C VAL A 160 8.16 -8.82 -4.68
N PHE A 161 9.42 -8.88 -4.27
CA PHE A 161 9.96 -10.04 -3.55
C PHE A 161 9.69 -10.02 -2.05
N LEU A 162 9.55 -8.84 -1.43
CA LEU A 162 9.35 -8.73 0.02
C LEU A 162 7.89 -8.44 0.41
N VAL A 163 7.07 -7.96 -0.54
CA VAL A 163 5.67 -7.60 -0.23
C VAL A 163 4.70 -8.42 -1.08
N PHE A 164 4.72 -8.27 -2.40
CA PHE A 164 3.65 -8.80 -3.26
C PHE A 164 3.67 -10.33 -3.35
N LEU A 165 4.82 -10.94 -3.61
CA LEU A 165 4.92 -12.40 -3.68
C LEU A 165 4.69 -13.09 -2.33
N PRO A 166 5.29 -12.64 -1.21
CA PRO A 166 4.97 -13.22 0.10
C PRO A 166 3.49 -13.08 0.48
N SER A 167 2.88 -11.91 0.23
CA SER A 167 1.44 -11.71 0.44
C SER A 167 0.61 -12.68 -0.42
N HIS A 168 0.93 -12.78 -1.71
CA HIS A 168 0.26 -13.71 -2.62
C HIS A 168 0.33 -15.17 -2.14
N TRP A 169 1.50 -15.64 -1.76
CA TRP A 169 1.67 -17.03 -1.30
C TRP A 169 0.95 -17.29 0.03
N ALA A 170 0.99 -16.33 0.95
CA ALA A 170 0.26 -16.42 2.20
C ALA A 170 -1.26 -16.47 1.95
N LEU A 171 -1.79 -15.54 1.14
CA LEU A 171 -3.21 -15.47 0.84
C LEU A 171 -3.71 -16.70 0.09
N LYS A 172 -2.93 -17.23 -0.86
CA LYS A 172 -3.25 -18.47 -1.58
C LYS A 172 -3.33 -19.69 -0.66
N ARG A 173 -2.56 -19.71 0.43
CA ARG A 173 -2.58 -20.80 1.42
C ARG A 173 -3.70 -20.66 2.45
N LEU A 174 -4.02 -19.42 2.83
CA LEU A 174 -4.94 -19.12 3.91
C LEU A 174 -6.41 -19.06 3.46
N TYR A 175 -6.66 -18.75 2.20
CA TYR A 175 -8.02 -18.57 1.69
C TYR A 175 -8.31 -19.53 0.54
N PRO A 176 -9.56 -20.05 0.45
CA PRO A 176 -9.99 -20.86 -0.70
C PRO A 176 -9.98 -20.01 -1.98
N THR A 177 -9.83 -20.66 -3.11
CA THR A 177 -9.97 -19.99 -4.42
C THR A 177 -11.37 -19.41 -4.56
N SER A 178 -11.48 -18.18 -5.08
CA SER A 178 -12.76 -17.52 -5.25
C SER A 178 -13.65 -18.29 -6.25
N LYS A 179 -14.95 -18.33 -6.00
CA LYS A 179 -15.92 -19.02 -6.88
C LYS A 179 -15.93 -18.40 -8.28
N ASN A 180 -15.73 -17.09 -8.41
CA ASN A 180 -15.69 -16.40 -9.69
C ASN A 180 -14.48 -16.82 -10.54
N ALA A 181 -13.30 -16.99 -9.92
CA ALA A 181 -12.11 -17.48 -10.62
C ALA A 181 -12.25 -18.94 -11.08
N VAL A 182 -12.99 -19.76 -10.32
CA VAL A 182 -13.27 -21.17 -10.71
C VAL A 182 -14.25 -21.24 -11.88
N ALA A 183 -15.32 -20.45 -11.87
CA ALA A 183 -16.31 -20.42 -12.94
C ALA A 183 -15.68 -20.00 -14.28
N GLU A 184 -14.90 -18.93 -14.28
CA GLU A 184 -14.26 -18.40 -15.50
C GLU A 184 -13.18 -19.35 -16.07
N ALA A 185 -12.51 -20.14 -15.22
CA ALA A 185 -11.57 -21.17 -15.69
C ALA A 185 -12.25 -22.40 -16.26
N ALA A 186 -13.54 -22.63 -15.97
CA ALA A 186 -14.33 -23.74 -16.51
C ALA A 186 -14.97 -23.43 -17.88
N ASP A 187 -15.02 -22.14 -18.26
CA ASP A 187 -15.60 -21.67 -19.52
C ASP A 187 -14.54 -21.51 -20.65
N ILE A 188 -13.25 -21.83 -20.39
CA ILE A 188 -12.15 -21.86 -21.35
C ILE A 188 -11.78 -23.29 -21.73
#